data_c8e2b7f26afd509c1501475ff0d9b96e
#
_entry.id   c8e2b7f26afd509c1501475ff0d9b96e
#
_cell.length_a   1.000
_cell.length_b   1.000
_cell.length_c   1.000
_cell.angle_alpha   90.00
_cell.angle_beta   90.00
_cell.angle_gamma   90.00
#
_symmetry.space_group_name_H-M   'P 1'
#
loop_
_entity.id
_entity.type
_entity.pdbx_description
1 polymer ?
#
loop_
_entity_poly.entity_id
_entity_poly.type
_entity_poly.pdbx_seq_one_letter_code
_entity_poly.pdbx_strand_id
1 'polypeptide(L)'
;AYPYHGGMSERVIGRVLKDYDRQSFYLATKYPGHQISDSYDPAAIFEEQLQKCGVEYFDFYLLHNVYEKSIETYTDPRWGIIDYFLEQKKNGRIRHLGFSSHGGVELLESFLSRYGKDMEFWTGPCRTPRPSASCCAGTASPSGSWSPSGAAAWPP
;
A
#
# COMPACT_ATOMS: atom_id res chain seq x y z
N ALA A 1 -10.57 4.65 0.39
CA ALA A 1 -9.85 3.95 -0.67
C ALA A 1 -10.75 3.72 -1.86
N TYR A 2 -10.18 3.75 -3.04
CA TYR A 2 -10.83 3.44 -4.31
C TYR A 2 -11.27 1.94 -4.35
N PRO A 3 -12.46 1.55 -4.78
CA PRO A 3 -13.62 2.38 -5.14
C PRO A 3 -14.68 2.44 -4.02
N TYR A 4 -14.30 2.17 -2.77
CA TYR A 4 -15.21 2.11 -1.63
C TYR A 4 -16.00 3.40 -1.46
N HIS A 5 -17.17 3.31 -0.85
CA HIS A 5 -18.11 4.41 -0.68
C HIS A 5 -18.49 5.09 -2.01
N GLY A 6 -18.68 4.28 -3.07
CA GLY A 6 -19.01 4.80 -4.40
C GLY A 6 -17.91 5.67 -5.01
N GLY A 7 -16.65 5.45 -4.64
CA GLY A 7 -15.51 6.25 -5.11
C GLY A 7 -15.43 7.65 -4.49
N MET A 8 -16.23 7.94 -3.47
CA MET A 8 -16.33 9.29 -2.90
C MET A 8 -15.30 9.58 -1.80
N SER A 9 -14.72 8.56 -1.16
CA SER A 9 -13.78 8.76 -0.03
C SER A 9 -12.64 9.73 -0.38
N GLU A 10 -11.96 9.51 -1.48
CA GLU A 10 -10.82 10.33 -1.90
C GLU A 10 -11.26 11.74 -2.29
N ARG A 11 -12.43 11.91 -2.91
CA ARG A 11 -12.99 13.22 -3.25
C ARG A 11 -13.37 14.02 -2.00
N VAL A 12 -13.92 13.36 -0.98
CA VAL A 12 -14.26 14.02 0.31
C VAL A 12 -12.98 14.45 1.01
N ILE A 13 -11.99 13.56 1.09
CA ILE A 13 -10.69 13.88 1.69
C ILE A 13 -10.04 15.06 0.95
N GLY A 14 -9.99 15.05 -0.38
CA GLY A 14 -9.43 16.15 -1.16
C GLY A 14 -10.13 17.48 -0.91
N ARG A 15 -11.47 17.48 -0.77
CA ARG A 15 -12.21 18.69 -0.40
C ARG A 15 -11.88 19.21 1.00
N VAL A 16 -11.71 18.31 1.96
CA VAL A 16 -11.39 18.70 3.34
C VAL A 16 -9.96 19.22 3.44
N LEU A 17 -9.02 18.53 2.78
CA LEU A 17 -7.60 18.82 2.91
C LEU A 17 -7.11 20.00 2.06
N LYS A 18 -7.90 20.48 1.10
CA LYS A 18 -7.51 21.58 0.20
C LYS A 18 -7.14 22.88 0.92
N ASP A 19 -7.69 23.10 2.12
CA ASP A 19 -7.48 24.32 2.91
C ASP A 19 -6.33 24.18 3.93
N TYR A 20 -5.63 23.03 3.92
CA TYR A 20 -4.48 22.73 4.79
C TYR A 20 -3.20 22.70 3.99
N ASP A 21 -2.09 23.15 4.59
CA ASP A 21 -0.77 22.97 4.00
C ASP A 21 -0.50 21.47 3.77
N ARG A 22 -0.08 21.11 2.56
CA ARG A 22 0.21 19.72 2.18
C ARG A 22 1.23 19.04 3.12
N GLN A 23 2.13 19.80 3.70
CA GLN A 23 3.14 19.29 4.63
C GLN A 23 2.63 19.11 6.06
N SER A 24 1.43 19.59 6.37
CA SER A 24 0.84 19.48 7.71
C SER A 24 0.16 18.15 8.00
N PHE A 25 0.03 17.27 7.02
CA PHE A 25 -0.63 15.97 7.17
C PHE A 25 0.03 14.88 6.34
N TYR A 26 -0.15 13.64 6.77
CA TYR A 26 0.20 12.44 5.99
C TYR A 26 -1.04 11.88 5.31
N LEU A 27 -0.92 11.56 4.02
CA LEU A 27 -2.01 11.00 3.23
C LEU A 27 -1.66 9.60 2.75
N ALA A 28 -2.57 8.66 3.01
CA ALA A 28 -2.46 7.28 2.61
C ALA A 28 -3.63 6.85 1.73
N THR A 29 -3.34 6.14 0.64
CA THR A 29 -4.35 5.43 -0.15
C THR A 29 -3.85 4.08 -0.62
N LYS A 30 -4.67 3.35 -1.37
CA LYS A 30 -4.38 1.97 -1.78
C LYS A 30 -4.78 1.72 -3.22
N TYR A 31 -3.97 0.95 -3.93
CA TYR A 31 -4.30 0.44 -5.25
C TYR A 31 -5.23 -0.78 -5.15
N PRO A 32 -6.35 -0.81 -5.86
CA PRO A 32 -7.39 -1.84 -5.71
C PRO A 32 -7.16 -3.11 -6.55
N GLY A 33 -5.94 -3.54 -6.77
CA GLY A 33 -5.62 -4.72 -7.59
C GLY A 33 -6.18 -6.06 -7.07
N HIS A 34 -6.79 -6.06 -5.88
CA HIS A 34 -7.53 -7.23 -5.36
C HIS A 34 -8.93 -7.39 -6.00
N GLN A 35 -9.39 -6.39 -6.72
CA GLN A 35 -10.67 -6.45 -7.43
C GLN A 35 -10.47 -7.14 -8.78
N ILE A 36 -11.36 -8.07 -9.09
CA ILE A 36 -11.31 -8.80 -10.35
C ILE A 36 -11.72 -7.85 -11.48
N SER A 37 -10.87 -7.75 -12.48
CA SER A 37 -11.08 -6.95 -13.69
C SER A 37 -10.48 -7.66 -14.90
N ASP A 38 -11.00 -7.37 -16.07
CA ASP A 38 -10.45 -7.86 -17.35
C ASP A 38 -9.18 -7.13 -17.75
N SER A 39 -8.92 -5.98 -17.12
CA SER A 39 -7.70 -5.21 -17.33
C SER A 39 -7.33 -4.41 -16.07
N TYR A 40 -6.04 -4.17 -15.91
CA TYR A 40 -5.51 -3.36 -14.82
C TYR A 40 -4.62 -2.27 -15.40
N ASP A 41 -4.96 -1.03 -15.09
CA ASP A 41 -4.18 0.15 -15.46
C ASP A 41 -3.73 0.89 -14.19
N PRO A 42 -2.54 0.58 -13.67
CA PRO A 42 -2.05 1.23 -12.45
C PRO A 42 -1.82 2.72 -12.66
N ALA A 43 -1.46 3.15 -13.87
CA ALA A 43 -1.20 4.56 -14.15
C ALA A 43 -2.50 5.38 -14.13
N ALA A 44 -3.52 4.93 -14.83
CA ALA A 44 -4.81 5.63 -14.86
C ALA A 44 -5.43 5.76 -13.46
N ILE A 45 -5.39 4.67 -12.67
CA ILE A 45 -5.94 4.69 -11.30
C ILE A 45 -5.13 5.61 -10.40
N PHE A 46 -3.81 5.58 -10.47
CA PHE A 46 -2.95 6.42 -9.65
C PHE A 46 -3.17 7.91 -9.94
N GLU A 47 -3.22 8.30 -11.19
CA GLU A 47 -3.50 9.67 -11.60
C GLU A 47 -4.91 10.12 -11.15
N GLU A 48 -5.92 9.27 -11.31
CA GLU A 48 -7.26 9.55 -10.83
C GLU A 48 -7.30 9.78 -9.32
N GLN A 49 -6.56 8.99 -8.53
CA GLN A 49 -6.48 9.12 -7.08
C GLN A 49 -5.81 10.44 -6.66
N LEU A 50 -4.72 10.82 -7.32
CA LEU A 50 -4.06 12.12 -7.09
C LEU A 50 -5.02 13.28 -7.37
N GLN A 51 -5.73 13.23 -8.50
CA GLN A 51 -6.73 14.25 -8.87
C GLN A 51 -7.88 14.32 -7.86
N LYS A 52 -8.42 13.17 -7.43
CA LYS A 52 -9.49 13.10 -6.43
C LYS A 52 -9.08 13.69 -5.09
N CYS A 53 -7.85 13.40 -4.68
CA CYS A 53 -7.30 13.92 -3.42
C CYS A 53 -6.78 15.35 -3.55
N GLY A 54 -6.57 15.87 -4.76
CA GLY A 54 -6.03 17.21 -4.99
C GLY A 54 -4.57 17.35 -4.55
N VAL A 55 -3.77 16.29 -4.72
CA VAL A 55 -2.36 16.25 -4.29
C VAL A 55 -1.44 15.77 -5.41
N GLU A 56 -0.16 16.09 -5.32
CA GLU A 56 0.86 15.68 -6.28
C GLU A 56 1.57 14.38 -5.88
N TYR A 57 1.49 14.00 -4.59
CA TYR A 57 2.11 12.79 -4.05
C TYR A 57 1.31 12.23 -2.88
N PHE A 58 1.51 10.93 -2.62
CA PHE A 58 1.06 10.25 -1.41
C PHE A 58 2.24 9.98 -0.48
N ASP A 59 2.03 10.16 0.82
CA ASP A 59 3.03 9.79 1.81
C ASP A 59 3.11 8.27 1.95
N PHE A 60 1.96 7.60 1.96
CA PHE A 60 1.88 6.15 2.04
C PHE A 60 0.99 5.60 0.93
N TYR A 61 1.52 4.68 0.17
CA TYR A 61 0.76 3.99 -0.87
C TYR A 61 0.85 2.48 -0.69
N LEU A 62 -0.27 1.78 -0.77
CA LEU A 62 -0.33 0.36 -0.49
C LEU A 62 -0.91 -0.43 -1.66
N LEU A 63 -0.33 -1.59 -1.96
CA LEU A 63 -1.01 -2.64 -2.70
C LEU A 63 -2.12 -3.21 -1.80
N HIS A 64 -3.38 -3.06 -2.23
CA HIS A 64 -4.52 -3.38 -1.36
C HIS A 64 -4.81 -4.86 -1.36
N ASN A 65 -4.73 -5.49 -0.18
CA ASN A 65 -5.16 -6.85 0.06
C ASN A 65 -4.47 -7.86 -0.87
N VAL A 66 -3.15 -8.00 -0.69
CA VAL A 66 -2.38 -9.07 -1.32
C VAL A 66 -2.73 -10.38 -0.62
N TYR A 67 -3.43 -11.28 -1.30
CA TYR A 67 -3.90 -12.57 -0.77
C TYR A 67 -4.01 -13.60 -1.91
N GLU A 68 -4.44 -14.81 -1.64
CA GLU A 68 -4.40 -15.95 -2.55
C GLU A 68 -5.07 -15.69 -3.91
N LYS A 69 -6.13 -14.87 -3.95
CA LYS A 69 -6.85 -14.55 -5.20
C LYS A 69 -6.33 -13.32 -5.95
N SER A 70 -5.49 -12.50 -5.31
CA SER A 70 -4.99 -11.26 -5.91
C SER A 70 -3.49 -11.27 -6.17
N ILE A 71 -2.75 -12.20 -5.58
CA ILE A 71 -1.29 -12.22 -5.71
C ILE A 71 -0.87 -12.35 -7.18
N GLU A 72 -1.55 -13.16 -7.97
CA GLU A 72 -1.27 -13.33 -9.39
C GLU A 72 -1.45 -12.01 -10.15
N THR A 73 -2.51 -11.23 -9.85
CA THR A 73 -2.73 -9.91 -10.45
C THR A 73 -1.56 -8.98 -10.17
N TYR A 74 -1.10 -8.92 -8.91
CA TYR A 74 0.00 -8.03 -8.54
C TYR A 74 1.34 -8.43 -9.14
N THR A 75 1.55 -9.73 -9.36
CA THR A 75 2.83 -10.25 -9.84
C THR A 75 2.86 -10.56 -11.34
N ASP A 76 1.76 -10.39 -12.04
CA ASP A 76 1.66 -10.61 -13.48
C ASP A 76 2.40 -9.49 -14.24
N PRO A 77 3.44 -9.85 -15.02
CA PRO A 77 4.22 -8.87 -15.79
C PRO A 77 3.39 -8.10 -16.83
N ARG A 78 2.27 -8.66 -17.28
CA ARG A 78 1.38 -7.99 -18.25
C ARG A 78 0.81 -6.68 -17.71
N TRP A 79 0.59 -6.61 -16.41
CA TRP A 79 0.04 -5.43 -15.76
C TRP A 79 1.11 -4.49 -15.20
N GLY A 80 2.33 -5.00 -14.92
CA GLY A 80 3.45 -4.23 -14.41
C GLY A 80 3.16 -3.41 -13.15
N ILE A 81 2.21 -3.88 -12.30
CA ILE A 81 1.67 -3.08 -11.18
C ILE A 81 2.77 -2.71 -10.18
N ILE A 82 3.56 -3.69 -9.75
CA ILE A 82 4.62 -3.45 -8.75
C ILE A 82 5.70 -2.55 -9.34
N ASP A 83 6.15 -2.82 -10.57
CA ASP A 83 7.18 -2.04 -11.24
C ASP A 83 6.75 -0.58 -11.42
N TYR A 84 5.49 -0.35 -11.81
CA TYR A 84 4.93 0.99 -11.91
C TYR A 84 5.00 1.76 -10.59
N PHE A 85 4.58 1.16 -9.47
CA PHE A 85 4.61 1.85 -8.19
C PHE A 85 6.01 2.02 -7.61
N LEU A 86 6.94 1.13 -7.91
CA LEU A 86 8.36 1.33 -7.60
C LEU A 86 8.94 2.53 -8.37
N GLU A 87 8.54 2.71 -9.63
CA GLU A 87 8.92 3.88 -10.40
C GLU A 87 8.31 5.17 -9.83
N GLN A 88 7.02 5.16 -9.46
CA GLN A 88 6.40 6.33 -8.80
C GLN A 88 7.07 6.69 -7.48
N LYS A 89 7.52 5.69 -6.71
CA LYS A 89 8.32 5.91 -5.50
C LYS A 89 9.67 6.55 -5.83
N LYS A 90 10.38 6.06 -6.83
CA LYS A 90 11.65 6.64 -7.30
C LYS A 90 11.48 8.08 -7.77
N ASN A 91 10.34 8.40 -8.39
CA ASN A 91 10.01 9.74 -8.86
C ASN A 91 9.48 10.67 -7.75
N GLY A 92 9.39 10.22 -6.51
CA GLY A 92 8.94 11.00 -5.35
C GLY A 92 7.43 11.21 -5.27
N ARG A 93 6.65 10.58 -6.14
CA ARG A 93 5.17 10.65 -6.11
C ARG A 93 4.55 9.70 -5.08
N ILE A 94 5.33 8.74 -4.59
CA ILE A 94 5.05 7.90 -3.43
C ILE A 94 6.26 8.01 -2.52
N ARG A 95 6.06 8.41 -1.25
CA ARG A 95 7.16 8.47 -0.28
C ARG A 95 7.47 7.11 0.31
N HIS A 96 6.43 6.40 0.73
CA HIS A 96 6.53 5.08 1.35
C HIS A 96 5.59 4.10 0.64
N LEU A 97 6.16 3.06 0.04
CA LEU A 97 5.41 1.99 -0.62
C LEU A 97 5.31 0.78 0.29
N GLY A 98 4.11 0.25 0.42
CA GLY A 98 3.84 -0.94 1.20
C GLY A 98 2.67 -1.75 0.65
N PHE A 99 2.16 -2.67 1.44
CA PHE A 99 0.99 -3.45 1.06
C PHE A 99 0.10 -3.77 2.26
N SER A 100 -1.13 -4.17 1.98
CA SER A 100 -2.00 -4.80 2.99
C SER A 100 -2.27 -6.24 2.60
N SER A 101 -2.37 -7.13 3.59
CA SER A 101 -2.60 -8.55 3.34
C SER A 101 -3.59 -9.14 4.35
N HIS A 102 -4.46 -10.01 3.84
CA HIS A 102 -5.29 -10.93 4.61
C HIS A 102 -4.99 -12.39 4.24
N GLY A 103 -3.93 -12.62 3.47
CA GLY A 103 -3.47 -13.95 3.05
C GLY A 103 -2.86 -14.77 4.18
N GLY A 104 -2.63 -16.05 3.91
CA GLY A 104 -1.94 -16.96 4.82
C GLY A 104 -0.46 -16.62 4.99
N VAL A 105 0.16 -17.26 5.99
CA VAL A 105 1.58 -17.04 6.31
C VAL A 105 2.49 -17.44 5.15
N GLU A 106 2.23 -18.55 4.51
CA GLU A 106 3.01 -19.05 3.36
C GLU A 106 3.01 -18.09 2.18
N LEU A 107 1.84 -17.51 1.87
CA LEU A 107 1.72 -16.48 0.84
C LEU A 107 2.52 -15.23 1.21
N LEU A 108 2.39 -14.80 2.46
CA LEU A 108 3.08 -13.61 2.95
C LEU A 108 4.60 -13.80 2.89
N GLU A 109 5.11 -14.95 3.33
CA GLU A 109 6.54 -15.29 3.25
C GLU A 109 7.03 -15.34 1.80
N SER A 110 6.26 -15.95 0.90
CA SER A 110 6.57 -15.98 -0.53
C SER A 110 6.62 -14.58 -1.14
N PHE A 111 5.64 -13.74 -0.85
CA PHE A 111 5.60 -12.37 -1.34
C PHE A 111 6.77 -11.55 -0.79
N LEU A 112 7.04 -11.63 0.50
CA LEU A 112 8.12 -10.90 1.16
C LEU A 112 9.51 -11.38 0.71
N SER A 113 9.71 -12.67 0.45
CA SER A 113 10.99 -13.17 -0.07
C SER A 113 11.33 -12.58 -1.44
N ARG A 114 10.32 -12.26 -2.26
CA ARG A 114 10.49 -11.70 -3.61
C ARG A 114 10.51 -10.18 -3.63
N TYR A 115 9.61 -9.54 -2.90
CA TYR A 115 9.37 -8.10 -2.96
C TYR A 115 9.63 -7.36 -1.64
N GLY A 116 9.98 -8.06 -0.57
CA GLY A 116 10.13 -7.46 0.77
C GLY A 116 11.17 -6.35 0.85
N LYS A 117 12.22 -6.42 0.04
CA LYS A 117 13.25 -5.36 -0.06
C LYS A 117 12.71 -4.03 -0.60
N ASP A 118 11.62 -4.09 -1.39
CA ASP A 118 11.03 -2.96 -2.08
C ASP A 118 9.84 -2.38 -1.31
N MET A 119 9.32 -3.13 -0.32
CA MET A 119 8.20 -2.74 0.55
C MET A 119 8.70 -2.28 1.90
N GLU A 120 8.34 -1.07 2.32
CA GLU A 120 8.81 -0.50 3.59
C GLU A 120 7.93 -0.88 4.77
N PHE A 121 6.68 -1.23 4.52
CA PHE A 121 5.72 -1.60 5.57
C PHE A 121 4.62 -2.48 5.02
N TRP A 122 3.93 -3.18 5.92
CA TRP A 122 2.69 -3.88 5.59
C TRP A 122 1.66 -3.74 6.72
N THR A 123 0.38 -3.90 6.36
CA THR A 123 -0.73 -3.90 7.29
C THR A 123 -1.60 -5.14 7.08
N GLY A 124 -2.02 -5.78 8.17
CA GLY A 124 -2.87 -6.97 8.12
C GLY A 124 -3.03 -7.59 9.49
N PRO A 125 -3.94 -8.56 9.65
CA PRO A 125 -4.05 -9.30 10.90
C PRO A 125 -2.78 -10.11 11.11
N CYS A 126 -2.15 -9.94 12.26
CA CYS A 126 -1.06 -10.80 12.69
C CYS A 126 -1.63 -12.19 13.03
N ARG A 127 -1.51 -13.14 12.12
CA ARG A 127 -1.90 -14.53 12.33
C ARG A 127 -0.74 -15.34 12.92
N THR A 128 -0.06 -14.82 13.93
CA THR A 128 0.87 -15.64 14.70
C THR A 128 0.11 -16.36 15.82
N PRO A 129 0.49 -17.61 16.15
CA PRO A 129 -0.16 -18.37 17.24
C PRO A 129 0.20 -17.87 18.64
N ARG A 130 0.66 -16.66 18.83
CA ARG A 130 0.98 -16.10 20.16
C ARG A 130 -0.15 -15.21 20.65
N PRO A 131 -0.73 -15.49 21.83
CA PRO A 131 -1.84 -14.76 22.40
C PRO A 131 -1.38 -13.53 23.19
N SER A 132 -0.63 -12.62 22.63
CA SER A 132 -0.43 -11.31 23.24
C SER A 132 0.41 -10.41 22.33
N ALA A 133 -0.19 -9.39 21.87
CA ALA A 133 0.33 -8.11 21.40
C ALA A 133 -0.27 -7.71 20.07
N SER A 134 -0.75 -6.51 20.01
CA SER A 134 -1.23 -5.82 18.82
C SER A 134 -0.14 -5.74 17.76
N CYS A 135 -0.14 -6.66 16.80
CA CYS A 135 0.73 -6.60 15.64
C CYS A 135 -0.05 -6.12 14.44
N CYS A 136 -0.09 -4.84 14.22
CA CYS A 136 -0.75 -4.27 13.05
C CYS A 136 0.19 -3.68 12.01
N ALA A 137 1.50 -3.63 12.26
CA ALA A 137 2.47 -3.12 11.30
C ALA A 137 3.84 -3.80 11.49
N GLY A 138 4.44 -4.25 10.42
CA GLY A 138 5.85 -4.67 10.38
C GLY A 138 6.65 -3.66 9.55
N THR A 139 7.89 -3.42 9.92
CA THR A 139 8.84 -2.59 9.17
C THR A 139 10.00 -3.42 8.68
N ALA A 140 10.52 -3.12 7.50
CA ALA A 140 11.74 -3.74 7.00
C ALA A 140 12.95 -3.24 7.81
N SER A 141 13.80 -4.17 8.25
CA SER A 141 15.09 -3.84 8.84
C SER A 141 16.09 -3.47 7.74
N PRO A 142 17.06 -2.57 8.02
CA PRO A 142 18.14 -2.25 7.07
C PRO A 142 18.97 -3.47 6.62
N SER A 143 18.91 -4.58 7.37
CA SER A 143 19.56 -5.85 7.02
C SER A 143 18.74 -6.75 6.09
N GLY A 144 17.57 -6.31 5.62
CA GLY A 144 16.71 -7.09 4.72
C GLY A 144 15.90 -8.20 5.38
N SER A 145 15.92 -8.31 6.71
CA SER A 145 15.09 -9.26 7.45
C SER A 145 13.82 -8.60 7.98
N TRP A 146 12.68 -9.19 7.72
CA TRP A 146 11.41 -8.76 8.29
C TRP A 146 11.25 -9.29 9.72
N SER A 147 10.99 -8.39 10.66
CA SER A 147 10.68 -8.75 12.03
C SER A 147 9.25 -8.34 12.38
N PRO A 148 8.43 -9.25 12.95
CA PRO A 148 7.05 -8.93 13.32
C PRO A 148 6.91 -8.09 14.61
N SER A 149 8.02 -7.68 15.21
CA SER A 149 8.03 -6.92 16.46
C SER A 149 8.68 -5.56 16.30
N GLY A 150 7.92 -4.61 15.81
CA GLY A 150 8.35 -3.21 15.76
C GLY A 150 7.14 -2.29 15.70
N ALA A 151 6.72 -1.76 16.84
CA ALA A 151 5.94 -0.52 16.82
C ALA A 151 6.86 0.53 16.22
N ALA A 152 6.64 0.89 14.95
CA ALA A 152 7.34 2.02 14.36
C ALA A 152 6.97 3.26 15.19
N ALA A 153 7.94 3.80 15.91
CA ALA A 153 7.82 5.14 16.43
C ALA A 153 7.80 6.07 15.20
N TRP A 154 6.69 6.73 14.98
CA TRP A 154 6.58 7.78 13.98
C TRP A 154 7.52 8.90 14.37
N PRO A 155 8.30 9.46 13.44
CA PRO A 155 9.07 10.67 13.74
C PRO A 155 8.11 11.79 14.15
N PRO A 156 8.56 12.68 15.05
CA PRO A 156 7.78 13.82 15.53
C PRO A 156 7.42 14.78 14.41
#